data_10e483103ff5b74001a61a68c9efc8c5
#
_entry.id   10e483103ff5b74001a61a68c9efc8c5
#
_cell.length_a   1.000
_cell.length_b   1.000
_cell.length_c   1.000
_cell.angle_alpha   90.00
_cell.angle_beta   90.00
_cell.angle_gamma   90.00
#
_symmetry.space_group_name_H-M   'P 1'
#
loop_
_entity.id
_entity.type
_entity.pdbx_description
1 polymer ?
#
loop_
_entity_poly.entity_id
_entity_poly.type
_entity_poly.pdbx_seq_one_letter_code
_entity_poly.pdbx_strand_id
1 'polypeptide(L)'
;EQFIRDMKEKWDITVDEYDASEEKDDDALVFEVGDILAAVSLAAYPIPNGEAELNAENNYMWEDAVQVAKEHRAHIMVAILGKEEKILEKGKLFTKLVAACCRQKYATGIYTSGVVFEPRFYEGLADMLKEDELPIFNWVWFGLYRSEGGLTGYTYGMDVFGKEAMEVLNTDAEPAELRDFLASLAPFVLACDLMPK
;
A
#
# COMPACT_ATOMS: atom_id res chain seq x y z
N GLU A 1 7.76 19.86 -5.15
CA GLU A 1 8.39 20.53 -3.99
C GLU A 1 7.80 20.08 -2.65
N GLN A 2 6.45 20.05 -2.47
CA GLN A 2 5.84 19.63 -1.21
C GLN A 2 6.18 18.18 -0.86
N PHE A 3 6.08 17.26 -1.82
CA PHE A 3 6.44 15.85 -1.65
C PHE A 3 7.89 15.69 -1.15
N ILE A 4 8.86 16.39 -1.75
CA ILE A 4 10.28 16.33 -1.35
C ILE A 4 10.46 16.80 0.10
N ARG A 5 9.78 17.89 0.49
CA ARG A 5 9.78 18.36 1.88
C ARG A 5 9.19 17.33 2.84
N ASP A 6 8.04 16.74 2.51
CA ASP A 6 7.38 15.74 3.35
C ASP A 6 8.24 14.49 3.52
N MET A 7 8.96 14.06 2.48
CA MET A 7 9.92 12.95 2.58
C MET A 7 11.05 13.27 3.56
N LYS A 8 11.60 14.50 3.50
CA LYS A 8 12.67 14.90 4.41
C LYS A 8 12.19 15.11 5.84
N GLU A 9 11.08 15.82 6.02
CA GLU A 9 10.59 16.19 7.36
C GLU A 9 10.00 14.99 8.12
N LYS A 10 9.25 14.11 7.43
CA LYS A 10 8.55 13.01 8.07
C LYS A 10 9.40 11.75 8.20
N TRP A 11 10.25 11.48 7.20
CA TRP A 11 10.97 10.21 7.07
C TRP A 11 12.50 10.34 7.09
N ASP A 12 13.03 11.55 7.17
CA ASP A 12 14.46 11.88 7.03
C ASP A 12 15.10 11.31 5.74
N ILE A 13 14.30 11.23 4.67
CA ILE A 13 14.75 10.79 3.35
C ILE A 13 15.01 12.01 2.49
N THR A 14 16.25 12.16 2.03
CA THR A 14 16.63 13.17 1.02
C THR A 14 16.30 12.59 -0.36
N VAL A 15 15.59 13.37 -1.15
CA VAL A 15 15.26 13.05 -2.54
C VAL A 15 16.18 13.90 -3.41
N ASP A 16 17.21 13.26 -3.95
CA ASP A 16 18.08 13.86 -4.97
C ASP A 16 17.58 13.37 -6.34
N GLU A 17 17.27 14.31 -7.23
CA GLU A 17 16.80 13.97 -8.57
C GLU A 17 17.90 13.18 -9.32
N TYR A 18 17.54 11.99 -9.78
CA TYR A 18 18.43 11.21 -10.65
C TYR A 18 18.24 11.68 -12.10
N ASP A 19 19.20 12.42 -12.60
CA ASP A 19 19.20 12.93 -13.98
C ASP A 19 19.70 11.84 -14.94
N ALA A 20 18.85 10.84 -15.23
CA ALA A 20 19.20 9.72 -16.11
C ALA A 20 18.96 10.02 -17.60
N SER A 21 18.34 11.14 -17.95
CA SER A 21 18.06 11.50 -19.36
C SER A 21 18.20 13.00 -19.62
N GLU A 22 18.73 13.34 -20.78
CA GLU A 22 18.75 14.71 -21.32
C GLU A 22 17.31 15.21 -21.67
N GLU A 23 16.32 14.33 -21.67
CA GLU A 23 14.89 14.66 -21.81
C GLU A 23 14.26 14.63 -20.42
N LYS A 24 14.08 15.82 -19.82
CA LYS A 24 13.28 15.98 -18.61
C LYS A 24 11.83 15.65 -18.92
N ASP A 25 11.35 14.53 -18.43
CA ASP A 25 9.93 14.29 -18.29
C ASP A 25 9.46 15.07 -17.05
N ASP A 26 8.88 16.24 -17.26
CA ASP A 26 8.43 17.14 -16.18
C ASP A 26 7.38 16.50 -15.25
N ASP A 27 6.80 15.36 -15.65
CA ASP A 27 5.77 14.65 -14.94
C ASP A 27 6.30 13.47 -14.07
N ALA A 28 7.61 13.17 -14.14
CA ALA A 28 8.20 12.06 -13.38
C ALA A 28 9.40 12.52 -12.54
N LEU A 29 9.43 12.07 -11.28
CA LEU A 29 10.53 12.21 -10.33
C LEU A 29 11.13 10.84 -10.09
N VAL A 30 12.39 10.65 -10.46
CA VAL A 30 13.15 9.41 -10.24
C VAL A 30 14.33 9.70 -9.33
N PHE A 31 14.52 8.88 -8.28
CA PHE A 31 15.56 9.08 -7.29
C PHE A 31 15.97 7.77 -6.60
N GLU A 32 17.12 7.77 -5.95
CA GLU A 32 17.63 6.64 -5.20
C GLU A 32 17.50 6.85 -3.70
N VAL A 33 17.14 5.79 -2.98
CA VAL A 33 17.20 5.72 -1.52
C VAL A 33 18.02 4.49 -1.14
N GLY A 34 19.28 4.71 -0.78
CA GLY A 34 20.25 3.63 -0.63
C GLY A 34 20.52 2.96 -1.98
N ASP A 35 20.19 1.68 -2.11
CA ASP A 35 20.30 0.90 -3.36
C ASP A 35 18.93 0.57 -3.98
N ILE A 36 17.91 1.29 -3.58
CA ILE A 36 16.53 1.15 -4.08
C ILE A 36 16.22 2.36 -4.95
N LEU A 37 15.83 2.11 -6.21
CA LEU A 37 15.37 3.14 -7.13
C LEU A 37 13.86 3.33 -6.95
N ALA A 38 13.45 4.57 -6.77
CA ALA A 38 12.06 4.97 -6.64
C ALA A 38 11.66 5.92 -7.78
N ALA A 39 10.41 5.81 -8.22
CA ALA A 39 9.83 6.70 -9.19
C ALA A 39 8.43 7.15 -8.74
N VAL A 40 8.15 8.44 -8.92
CA VAL A 40 6.85 9.04 -8.69
C VAL A 40 6.50 9.85 -9.92
N SER A 41 5.40 9.52 -10.59
CA SER A 41 4.98 10.21 -11.82
C SER A 41 3.50 10.57 -11.78
N LEU A 42 3.14 11.68 -12.43
CA LEU A 42 1.77 12.16 -12.57
C LEU A 42 1.18 11.68 -13.90
N ALA A 43 0.06 11.00 -13.84
CA ALA A 43 -0.77 10.68 -15.01
C ALA A 43 -2.03 11.56 -15.00
N ALA A 44 -2.16 12.44 -15.99
CA ALA A 44 -3.27 13.40 -16.10
C ALA A 44 -4.57 12.76 -16.64
N TYR A 45 -4.84 11.51 -16.25
CA TYR A 45 -6.05 10.74 -16.61
C TYR A 45 -6.39 9.79 -15.46
N PRO A 46 -7.65 9.32 -15.36
CA PRO A 46 -8.05 8.36 -14.33
C PRO A 46 -7.33 7.02 -14.47
N ILE A 47 -7.31 6.24 -13.37
CA ILE A 47 -6.85 4.84 -13.41
C ILE A 47 -7.66 4.10 -14.49
N PRO A 48 -6.99 3.41 -15.44
CA PRO A 48 -7.65 2.82 -16.58
C PRO A 48 -8.64 1.71 -16.23
N ASN A 49 -9.57 1.44 -17.15
CA ASN A 49 -10.49 0.28 -17.14
C ASN A 49 -11.44 0.20 -15.93
N GLY A 50 -11.61 1.27 -15.14
CA GLY A 50 -12.46 1.22 -13.95
C GLY A 50 -11.93 0.29 -12.85
N GLU A 51 -10.62 0.04 -12.84
CA GLU A 51 -10.01 -0.93 -11.92
C GLU A 51 -10.14 -0.49 -10.45
N ALA A 52 -9.91 0.79 -10.17
CA ALA A 52 -10.07 1.32 -8.82
C ALA A 52 -11.53 1.27 -8.36
N GLU A 53 -12.49 1.61 -9.24
CA GLU A 53 -13.92 1.57 -8.97
C GLU A 53 -14.39 0.16 -8.65
N LEU A 54 -13.98 -0.83 -9.45
CA LEU A 54 -14.34 -2.23 -9.25
C LEU A 54 -13.82 -2.76 -7.90
N ASN A 55 -12.58 -2.44 -7.56
CA ASN A 55 -11.98 -2.89 -6.29
C ASN A 55 -12.54 -2.12 -5.08
N ALA A 56 -13.05 -0.91 -5.27
CA ALA A 56 -13.71 -0.16 -4.22
C ALA A 56 -15.05 -0.76 -3.77
N GLU A 57 -15.76 -1.50 -4.63
CA GLU A 57 -17.09 -2.06 -4.35
C GLU A 57 -17.11 -3.01 -3.14
N ASN A 58 -16.01 -3.70 -2.87
CA ASN A 58 -15.91 -4.64 -1.75
C ASN A 58 -15.20 -4.05 -0.53
N ASN A 59 -14.97 -2.74 -0.50
CA ASN A 59 -14.25 -2.09 0.58
C ASN A 59 -15.15 -1.83 1.79
N TYR A 60 -15.08 -2.69 2.79
CA TYR A 60 -15.83 -2.53 4.04
C TYR A 60 -15.18 -1.55 5.03
N MET A 61 -13.97 -1.06 4.75
CA MET A 61 -13.23 -0.17 5.64
C MET A 61 -13.47 1.32 5.35
N TRP A 62 -14.01 1.64 4.16
CA TRP A 62 -14.26 3.01 3.76
C TRP A 62 -15.53 3.14 2.91
N GLU A 63 -16.56 3.73 3.47
CA GLU A 63 -17.88 3.87 2.83
C GLU A 63 -17.84 4.68 1.54
N ASP A 64 -17.02 5.73 1.50
CA ASP A 64 -16.92 6.64 0.35
C ASP A 64 -16.00 6.11 -0.78
N ALA A 65 -15.37 4.95 -0.61
CA ALA A 65 -14.35 4.43 -1.54
C ALA A 65 -14.82 4.42 -3.00
N VAL A 66 -16.04 3.92 -3.26
CA VAL A 66 -16.61 3.84 -4.61
C VAL A 66 -16.83 5.23 -5.23
N GLN A 67 -17.36 6.17 -4.44
CA GLN A 67 -17.61 7.51 -4.91
C GLN A 67 -16.31 8.24 -5.25
N VAL A 68 -15.33 8.16 -4.38
CA VAL A 68 -14.00 8.77 -4.59
C VAL A 68 -13.31 8.15 -5.80
N ALA A 69 -13.36 6.83 -5.94
CA ALA A 69 -12.80 6.14 -7.10
C ALA A 69 -13.46 6.61 -8.42
N LYS A 70 -14.78 6.85 -8.46
CA LYS A 70 -15.47 7.36 -9.64
C LYS A 70 -15.17 8.82 -9.98
N GLU A 71 -14.82 9.63 -9.01
CA GLU A 71 -14.63 11.06 -9.19
C GLU A 71 -13.20 11.48 -9.52
N HIS A 72 -12.21 10.57 -9.33
CA HIS A 72 -10.82 10.92 -9.61
C HIS A 72 -10.60 11.21 -11.11
N ARG A 73 -9.69 12.13 -11.39
CA ARG A 73 -9.43 12.63 -12.76
C ARG A 73 -7.99 12.43 -13.21
N ALA A 74 -7.12 12.19 -12.26
CA ALA A 74 -5.70 11.97 -12.48
C ALA A 74 -5.19 11.05 -11.36
N HIS A 75 -4.03 10.45 -11.55
CA HIS A 75 -3.40 9.67 -10.50
C HIS A 75 -1.88 9.86 -10.47
N ILE A 76 -1.31 9.63 -9.30
CA ILE A 76 0.14 9.54 -9.13
C ILE A 76 0.50 8.06 -9.11
N MET A 77 1.43 7.67 -9.95
CA MET A 77 2.04 6.33 -9.92
C MET A 77 3.27 6.37 -9.03
N VAL A 78 3.37 5.40 -8.12
CA VAL A 78 4.55 5.19 -7.28
C VAL A 78 5.11 3.82 -7.62
N ALA A 79 6.38 3.77 -8.02
CA ALA A 79 7.08 2.55 -8.35
C ALA A 79 8.38 2.42 -7.56
N ILE A 80 8.74 1.19 -7.20
CA ILE A 80 9.98 0.85 -6.51
C ILE A 80 10.66 -0.28 -7.23
N LEU A 81 11.93 -0.08 -7.54
CA LEU A 81 12.81 -1.05 -8.16
C LEU A 81 13.99 -1.34 -7.22
N GLY A 82 14.37 -2.59 -7.10
CA GLY A 82 15.47 -3.00 -6.23
C GLY A 82 15.57 -4.52 -6.16
N LYS A 83 16.56 -5.02 -5.43
CA LYS A 83 16.80 -6.46 -5.30
C LYS A 83 15.66 -7.16 -4.55
N GLU A 84 15.37 -8.39 -4.92
CA GLU A 84 14.30 -9.19 -4.29
C GLU A 84 14.56 -9.45 -2.80
N GLU A 85 15.82 -9.61 -2.41
CA GLU A 85 16.22 -9.89 -1.02
C GLU A 85 15.81 -8.78 -0.03
N LYS A 86 15.45 -7.59 -0.53
CA LYS A 86 15.06 -6.42 0.30
C LYS A 86 13.56 -6.13 0.24
N ILE A 87 12.72 -7.15 0.08
CA ILE A 87 11.30 -6.94 -0.18
C ILE A 87 10.58 -6.16 0.94
N LEU A 88 10.91 -6.40 2.21
CA LEU A 88 10.35 -5.64 3.33
C LEU A 88 10.81 -4.18 3.33
N GLU A 89 12.08 -3.92 3.04
CA GLU A 89 12.62 -2.56 2.95
C GLU A 89 11.97 -1.79 1.78
N LYS A 90 11.74 -2.47 0.66
CA LYS A 90 10.96 -1.90 -0.46
C LYS A 90 9.52 -1.59 -0.05
N GLY A 91 8.85 -2.48 0.68
CA GLY A 91 7.52 -2.25 1.21
C GLY A 91 7.46 -1.06 2.16
N LYS A 92 8.42 -0.95 3.09
CA LYS A 92 8.54 0.20 4.00
C LYS A 92 8.77 1.51 3.23
N LEU A 93 9.68 1.51 2.25
CA LEU A 93 9.92 2.70 1.41
C LEU A 93 8.70 3.07 0.58
N PHE A 94 8.05 2.10 -0.07
CA PHE A 94 6.81 2.32 -0.81
C PHE A 94 5.75 3.00 0.05
N THR A 95 5.54 2.49 1.27
CA THR A 95 4.57 3.06 2.22
C THR A 95 4.90 4.52 2.57
N LYS A 96 6.18 4.84 2.80
CA LYS A 96 6.62 6.21 3.08
C LYS A 96 6.36 7.16 1.90
N LEU A 97 6.61 6.70 0.67
CA LEU A 97 6.36 7.46 -0.55
C LEU A 97 4.86 7.72 -0.74
N VAL A 98 4.04 6.69 -0.63
CA VAL A 98 2.58 6.82 -0.76
C VAL A 98 2.03 7.74 0.35
N ALA A 99 2.48 7.61 1.60
CA ALA A 99 2.09 8.49 2.69
C ALA A 99 2.45 9.97 2.44
N ALA A 100 3.60 10.24 1.80
CA ALA A 100 3.95 11.60 1.37
C ALA A 100 3.04 12.09 0.22
N CYS A 101 2.64 11.20 -0.70
CA CYS A 101 1.66 11.53 -1.73
C CYS A 101 0.27 11.83 -1.13
N CYS A 102 -0.15 11.16 -0.05
CA CYS A 102 -1.42 11.42 0.63
C CYS A 102 -1.53 12.86 1.15
N ARG A 103 -0.42 13.50 1.46
CA ARG A 103 -0.36 14.88 1.96
C ARG A 103 -0.51 15.95 0.88
N GLN A 104 -0.55 15.54 -0.39
CA GLN A 104 -0.74 16.48 -1.49
C GLN A 104 -2.18 16.99 -1.51
N LYS A 105 -2.35 18.28 -1.85
CA LYS A 105 -3.62 19.02 -1.74
C LYS A 105 -4.82 18.33 -2.38
N TYR A 106 -4.60 17.57 -3.45
CA TYR A 106 -5.66 16.94 -4.23
C TYR A 106 -5.68 15.42 -4.16
N ALA A 107 -4.93 14.85 -3.21
CA ALA A 107 -5.00 13.42 -2.94
C ALA A 107 -6.33 13.09 -2.26
N THR A 108 -7.16 12.32 -2.94
CA THR A 108 -8.52 11.96 -2.48
C THR A 108 -8.64 10.49 -2.12
N GLY A 109 -7.76 9.62 -2.64
CA GLY A 109 -7.75 8.19 -2.38
C GLY A 109 -6.42 7.56 -2.77
N ILE A 110 -6.15 6.37 -2.32
CA ILE A 110 -5.03 5.53 -2.73
C ILE A 110 -5.59 4.23 -3.28
N TYR A 111 -5.09 3.82 -4.44
CA TYR A 111 -5.34 2.48 -4.98
C TYR A 111 -4.04 1.69 -5.00
N THR A 112 -3.96 0.64 -4.22
CA THR A 112 -2.80 -0.26 -4.17
C THR A 112 -3.23 -1.66 -3.75
N SER A 113 -2.61 -2.70 -4.31
CA SER A 113 -2.86 -4.11 -3.97
C SER A 113 -4.35 -4.49 -4.02
N GLY A 114 -5.10 -3.99 -5.01
CA GLY A 114 -6.52 -4.27 -5.16
C GLY A 114 -7.43 -3.65 -4.09
N VAL A 115 -6.96 -2.64 -3.36
CA VAL A 115 -7.71 -1.95 -2.30
C VAL A 115 -7.66 -0.44 -2.50
N VAL A 116 -8.77 0.23 -2.25
CA VAL A 116 -8.85 1.70 -2.21
C VAL A 116 -8.84 2.16 -0.77
N PHE A 117 -7.89 3.01 -0.40
CA PHE A 117 -7.74 3.52 0.96
C PHE A 117 -8.09 5.00 1.08
N GLU A 118 -8.61 5.38 2.24
CA GLU A 118 -8.72 6.77 2.66
C GLU A 118 -7.32 7.31 2.99
N PRO A 119 -6.92 8.51 2.49
CA PRO A 119 -5.56 9.01 2.62
C PRO A 119 -5.09 9.17 4.08
N ARG A 120 -5.95 9.66 4.97
CA ARG A 120 -5.59 9.87 6.38
C ARG A 120 -5.43 8.55 7.13
N PHE A 121 -6.27 7.56 6.81
CA PHE A 121 -6.15 6.22 7.35
C PHE A 121 -4.83 5.59 6.94
N TYR A 122 -4.50 5.64 5.63
CA TYR A 122 -3.23 5.12 5.11
C TYR A 122 -2.02 5.81 5.75
N GLU A 123 -2.05 7.14 5.84
CA GLU A 123 -0.97 7.94 6.44
C GLU A 123 -0.80 7.62 7.93
N GLY A 124 -1.90 7.47 8.67
CA GLY A 124 -1.88 7.12 10.10
C GLY A 124 -1.25 5.75 10.34
N LEU A 125 -1.56 4.75 9.52
CA LEU A 125 -0.93 3.42 9.60
C LEU A 125 0.56 3.48 9.20
N ALA A 126 0.92 4.29 8.21
CA ALA A 126 2.32 4.48 7.82
C ALA A 126 3.19 4.99 8.97
N ASP A 127 2.62 5.74 9.91
CA ASP A 127 3.34 6.25 11.08
C ASP A 127 3.85 5.15 12.02
N MET A 128 3.30 3.93 11.97
CA MET A 128 3.79 2.74 12.68
C MET A 128 5.26 2.45 12.34
N LEU A 129 5.71 2.79 11.12
CA LEU A 129 7.11 2.66 10.70
C LEU A 129 8.10 3.49 11.52
N LYS A 130 7.65 4.49 12.27
CA LYS A 130 8.49 5.30 13.17
C LYS A 130 8.84 4.54 14.46
N GLU A 131 7.98 3.60 14.85
CA GLU A 131 8.15 2.72 16.00
C GLU A 131 8.69 1.34 15.57
N ASP A 132 9.18 1.21 14.33
CA ASP A 132 9.66 -0.03 13.70
C ASP A 132 8.58 -1.13 13.64
N GLU A 133 7.31 -0.75 13.64
CA GLU A 133 6.17 -1.63 13.44
C GLU A 133 5.75 -1.68 11.98
N LEU A 134 5.28 -2.85 11.51
CA LEU A 134 4.85 -3.03 10.13
C LEU A 134 3.41 -2.52 9.94
N PRO A 135 3.14 -1.67 8.95
CA PRO A 135 1.81 -1.14 8.65
C PRO A 135 0.96 -2.19 7.89
N ILE A 136 0.61 -3.27 8.56
CA ILE A 136 0.02 -4.47 7.96
C ILE A 136 -1.25 -4.16 7.18
N PHE A 137 -2.11 -3.28 7.68
CA PHE A 137 -3.34 -2.92 6.97
C PHE A 137 -3.10 -2.08 5.69
N ASN A 138 -1.91 -1.50 5.50
CA ASN A 138 -1.52 -0.89 4.22
C ASN A 138 -1.05 -1.93 3.19
N TRP A 139 -0.63 -3.12 3.65
CA TRP A 139 0.01 -4.13 2.84
C TRP A 139 -0.87 -5.33 2.55
N VAL A 140 -1.73 -5.68 3.50
CA VAL A 140 -2.54 -6.90 3.48
C VAL A 140 -4.01 -6.55 3.65
N TRP A 141 -4.83 -7.03 2.73
CA TRP A 141 -6.28 -7.00 2.86
C TRP A 141 -6.76 -8.24 3.61
N PHE A 142 -7.68 -8.05 4.55
CA PHE A 142 -8.32 -9.11 5.32
C PHE A 142 -9.75 -9.29 4.82
N GLY A 143 -9.95 -10.22 3.90
CA GLY A 143 -11.26 -10.54 3.36
C GLY A 143 -12.05 -11.44 4.30
N LEU A 144 -13.35 -11.20 4.40
CA LEU A 144 -14.27 -11.95 5.25
C LEU A 144 -15.51 -12.30 4.45
N TYR A 145 -15.94 -13.56 4.50
CA TYR A 145 -17.23 -13.98 3.93
C TYR A 145 -17.89 -15.06 4.77
N ARG A 146 -19.22 -15.15 4.72
CA ARG A 146 -20.00 -16.20 5.37
C ARG A 146 -20.45 -17.24 4.35
N SER A 147 -20.35 -18.52 4.74
CA SER A 147 -20.89 -19.67 4.02
C SER A 147 -21.81 -20.47 4.94
N GLU A 148 -22.38 -21.56 4.44
CA GLU A 148 -23.16 -22.50 5.25
C GLU A 148 -22.36 -23.11 6.42
N GLY A 149 -21.02 -23.21 6.26
CA GLY A 149 -20.12 -23.77 7.27
C GLY A 149 -19.65 -22.78 8.34
N GLY A 150 -19.96 -21.49 8.24
CA GLY A 150 -19.50 -20.47 9.18
C GLY A 150 -18.85 -19.27 8.52
N LEU A 151 -18.09 -18.49 9.30
CA LEU A 151 -17.30 -17.37 8.81
C LEU A 151 -15.94 -17.87 8.31
N THR A 152 -15.52 -17.36 7.16
CA THR A 152 -14.18 -17.58 6.62
C THR A 152 -13.46 -16.24 6.50
N GLY A 153 -12.18 -16.20 6.91
CA GLY A 153 -11.31 -15.06 6.74
C GLY A 153 -10.08 -15.45 5.93
N TYR A 154 -9.59 -14.54 5.09
CA TYR A 154 -8.40 -14.75 4.28
C TYR A 154 -7.58 -13.46 4.15
N THR A 155 -6.29 -13.61 3.83
CA THR A 155 -5.41 -12.49 3.50
C THR A 155 -5.18 -12.39 1.99
N TYR A 156 -5.06 -11.15 1.50
CA TYR A 156 -4.68 -10.84 0.12
C TYR A 156 -3.54 -9.82 0.12
N GLY A 157 -2.55 -9.96 -0.77
CA GLY A 157 -1.38 -9.09 -0.85
C GLY A 157 -0.12 -9.64 -0.16
N MET A 158 -0.19 -10.82 0.49
CA MET A 158 0.98 -11.48 1.09
C MET A 158 2.01 -11.92 0.03
N ASP A 159 1.55 -12.24 -1.17
CA ASP A 159 2.36 -12.67 -2.31
C ASP A 159 3.35 -11.59 -2.77
N VAL A 160 3.02 -10.31 -2.62
CA VAL A 160 3.94 -9.19 -2.88
C VAL A 160 5.23 -9.31 -2.04
N PHE A 161 5.13 -9.95 -0.87
CA PHE A 161 6.24 -10.20 0.05
C PHE A 161 6.78 -11.63 -0.06
N GLY A 162 6.40 -12.39 -1.12
CA GLY A 162 6.83 -13.76 -1.34
C GLY A 162 6.27 -14.76 -0.31
N LYS A 163 5.11 -14.45 0.28
CA LYS A 163 4.44 -15.29 1.27
C LYS A 163 3.12 -15.85 0.74
N GLU A 164 2.76 -17.03 1.22
CA GLU A 164 1.45 -17.62 0.94
C GLU A 164 0.34 -16.86 1.69
N ALA A 165 -0.85 -16.83 1.11
CA ALA A 165 -2.03 -16.31 1.77
C ALA A 165 -2.39 -17.16 3.00
N MET A 166 -2.86 -16.51 4.06
CA MET A 166 -3.44 -17.20 5.22
C MET A 166 -4.95 -17.29 5.06
N GLU A 167 -5.52 -18.40 5.52
CA GLU A 167 -6.96 -18.62 5.50
C GLU A 167 -7.42 -19.32 6.79
N VAL A 168 -8.55 -18.89 7.33
CA VAL A 168 -9.26 -19.56 8.42
C VAL A 168 -10.65 -19.89 7.94
N LEU A 169 -10.99 -21.17 7.91
CA LEU A 169 -12.22 -21.68 7.32
C LEU A 169 -13.27 -21.98 8.40
N ASN A 170 -14.52 -21.62 8.12
CA ASN A 170 -15.71 -22.10 8.82
C ASN A 170 -15.62 -21.95 10.35
N THR A 171 -15.26 -20.76 10.83
CA THR A 171 -15.20 -20.43 12.26
C THR A 171 -16.52 -19.82 12.75
N ASP A 172 -16.83 -19.99 14.04
CA ASP A 172 -17.92 -19.32 14.75
C ASP A 172 -17.52 -17.96 15.32
N ALA A 173 -16.27 -17.49 15.08
CA ALA A 173 -15.77 -16.20 15.55
C ALA A 173 -16.58 -15.03 14.97
N GLU A 174 -16.57 -13.90 15.68
CA GLU A 174 -17.11 -12.66 15.15
C GLU A 174 -16.17 -12.07 14.07
N PRO A 175 -16.70 -11.34 13.07
CA PRO A 175 -15.90 -10.81 11.96
C PRO A 175 -14.69 -9.97 12.41
N ALA A 176 -14.87 -9.13 13.43
CA ALA A 176 -13.79 -8.31 13.96
C ALA A 176 -12.69 -9.15 14.62
N GLU A 177 -13.08 -10.17 15.39
CA GLU A 177 -12.14 -11.08 16.06
C GLU A 177 -11.31 -11.87 15.05
N LEU A 178 -11.94 -12.39 13.99
CA LEU A 178 -11.24 -13.13 12.94
C LEU A 178 -10.27 -12.24 12.17
N ARG A 179 -10.71 -11.01 11.82
CA ARG A 179 -9.83 -10.02 11.17
C ARG A 179 -8.62 -9.71 12.05
N ASP A 180 -8.83 -9.39 13.31
CA ASP A 180 -7.79 -9.00 14.26
C ASP A 180 -6.84 -10.15 14.55
N PHE A 181 -7.34 -11.39 14.59
CA PHE A 181 -6.51 -12.59 14.67
C PHE A 181 -5.57 -12.72 13.46
N LEU A 182 -6.09 -12.66 12.24
CA LEU A 182 -5.27 -12.71 11.02
C LEU A 182 -4.25 -11.55 10.96
N ALA A 183 -4.69 -10.35 11.33
CA ALA A 183 -3.82 -9.17 11.37
C ALA A 183 -2.69 -9.30 12.40
N SER A 184 -2.94 -9.97 13.52
CA SER A 184 -1.92 -10.23 14.55
C SER A 184 -0.85 -11.22 14.09
N LEU A 185 -1.20 -12.16 13.20
CA LEU A 185 -0.28 -13.16 12.66
C LEU A 185 0.55 -12.64 11.48
N ALA A 186 -0.02 -11.76 10.67
CA ALA A 186 0.61 -11.30 9.43
C ALA A 186 2.04 -10.74 9.61
N PRO A 187 2.36 -9.91 10.64
CA PRO A 187 3.72 -9.42 10.86
C PRO A 187 4.74 -10.54 11.06
N PHE A 188 4.37 -11.59 11.80
CA PHE A 188 5.26 -12.73 12.05
C PHE A 188 5.51 -13.52 10.76
N VAL A 189 4.48 -13.75 9.94
CA VAL A 189 4.62 -14.45 8.67
C VAL A 189 5.47 -13.63 7.70
N LEU A 190 5.28 -12.33 7.63
CA LEU A 190 6.08 -11.45 6.76
C LEU A 190 7.54 -11.35 7.20
N ALA A 191 7.81 -11.33 8.51
CA ALA A 191 9.16 -11.24 9.06
C ALA A 191 9.91 -12.60 9.08
N CYS A 192 9.20 -13.73 9.01
CA CYS A 192 9.84 -15.04 8.97
C CYS A 192 10.55 -15.26 7.64
N ASP A 193 11.84 -15.48 7.64
CA ASP A 193 12.53 -16.10 6.51
C ASP A 193 12.03 -17.53 6.39
N LEU A 194 11.21 -17.81 5.38
CA LEU A 194 10.82 -19.17 5.06
C LEU A 194 12.10 -19.95 4.78
N MET A 195 12.36 -20.99 5.57
CA MET A 195 13.45 -21.91 5.28
C MET A 195 13.30 -22.40 3.84
N PRO A 196 14.38 -22.42 3.04
CA PRO A 196 14.32 -22.93 1.68
C PRO A 196 13.80 -24.37 1.72
N LYS A 197 12.84 -24.64 0.83
CA LYS A 197 12.33 -26.00 0.62
C LYS A 197 13.40 -26.91 0.09
#